data_27237bdb57dfee275bac63964f4adf6a
#
_entry.id   27237bdb57dfee275bac63964f4adf6a
#
_cell.length_a   1.000
_cell.length_b   1.000
_cell.length_c   1.000
_cell.angle_alpha   90.00
_cell.angle_beta   90.00
_cell.angle_gamma   90.00
#
_symmetry.space_group_name_H-M   'P 1'
#
loop_
_entity.id
_entity.type
_entity.pdbx_description
1 polymer ?
#
loop_
_entity_poly.entity_id
_entity_poly.type
_entity_poly.pdbx_seq_one_letter_code
_entity_poly.pdbx_strand_id
1 'polypeptide(L)'
;NPPSTLQLALAFINDVRNQPHCVRIAPGTRHWSIFEDLCQSANVRGNLVPDAYLAALAIESGSTWITTDRDYSRFPKLNWRHPLDATN
;
A
#
# COMPACT_ATOMS: atom_id res chain seq x y z
N ASN A 1 3.80 30.34 9.29
CA ASN A 1 3.17 29.73 8.12
C ASN A 1 2.86 28.26 8.40
N PRO A 2 1.68 27.77 8.00
CA PRO A 2 1.39 26.36 8.13
C PRO A 2 2.31 25.55 7.21
N PRO A 3 2.66 24.33 7.62
CA PRO A 3 3.48 23.48 6.77
C PRO A 3 2.75 23.10 5.49
N SER A 4 3.51 22.91 4.41
CA SER A 4 2.95 22.44 3.15
C SER A 4 2.43 21.00 3.28
N THR A 5 1.59 20.59 2.32
CA THR A 5 1.12 19.22 2.25
C THR A 5 2.28 18.23 2.15
N LEU A 6 3.32 18.57 1.38
CA LEU A 6 4.50 17.73 1.26
C LEU A 6 5.22 17.62 2.61
N GLN A 7 5.38 18.73 3.32
CA GLN A 7 6.03 18.69 4.64
C GLN A 7 5.28 17.83 5.63
N LEU A 8 3.94 17.92 5.62
CA LEU A 8 3.12 17.08 6.49
C LEU A 8 3.25 15.60 6.12
N ALA A 9 3.25 15.30 4.81
CA ALA A 9 3.41 13.92 4.35
C ALA A 9 4.77 13.36 4.75
N LEU A 10 5.83 14.14 4.58
CA LEU A 10 7.18 13.69 4.94
C LEU A 10 7.31 13.50 6.45
N ALA A 11 6.72 14.37 7.25
CA ALA A 11 6.73 14.24 8.70
C ALA A 11 6.01 12.96 9.13
N PHE A 12 4.86 12.68 8.52
CA PHE A 12 4.09 11.47 8.81
C PHE A 12 4.92 10.21 8.46
N ILE A 13 5.51 10.19 7.27
CA ILE A 13 6.32 9.05 6.83
C ILE A 13 7.50 8.85 7.79
N ASN A 14 8.14 9.94 8.19
CA ASN A 14 9.27 9.86 9.12
C ASN A 14 8.85 9.31 10.47
N ASP A 15 7.70 9.73 10.98
CA ASP A 15 7.16 9.23 12.24
C ASP A 15 6.90 7.72 12.15
N VAL A 16 6.29 7.26 11.04
CA VAL A 16 6.02 5.84 10.85
C VAL A 16 7.31 5.04 10.82
N ARG A 17 8.33 5.54 10.11
CA ARG A 17 9.61 4.85 9.99
C ARG A 17 10.33 4.73 11.34
N ASN A 18 10.06 5.66 12.25
CA ASN A 18 10.71 5.68 13.56
C ASN A 18 9.95 4.89 14.63
N GLN A 19 8.82 4.28 14.27
CA GLN A 19 8.09 3.45 15.21
C GLN A 19 8.87 2.16 15.49
N PRO A 20 8.86 1.67 16.75
CA PRO A 20 9.58 0.44 17.08
C PRO A 20 9.11 -0.80 16.31
N HIS A 21 7.86 -0.78 15.87
CA HIS A 21 7.26 -1.90 15.16
C HIS A 21 7.25 -1.73 13.65
N CYS A 22 7.91 -0.70 13.14
CA CYS A 22 7.95 -0.46 11.70
C CYS A 22 8.90 -1.45 11.05
N VAL A 23 8.38 -2.20 10.08
CA VAL A 23 9.16 -3.13 9.28
C VAL A 23 9.23 -2.60 7.86
N ARG A 24 10.44 -2.49 7.33
CA ARG A 24 10.63 -2.07 5.95
C ARG A 24 10.37 -3.24 5.03
N ILE A 25 9.54 -3.00 4.01
CA ILE A 25 9.19 -4.01 3.03
C ILE A 25 9.81 -3.63 1.70
N ALA A 26 10.50 -4.59 1.08
CA ALA A 26 11.09 -4.42 -0.24
C ALA A 26 10.61 -5.57 -1.13
N PRO A 27 10.61 -5.37 -2.47
CA PRO A 27 10.22 -6.45 -3.37
C PRO A 27 11.11 -7.68 -3.20
N GLY A 28 10.48 -8.84 -3.03
CA GLY A 28 11.16 -10.12 -3.02
C GLY A 28 11.07 -10.80 -4.39
N THR A 29 11.35 -12.11 -4.41
CA THR A 29 11.42 -12.85 -5.66
C THR A 29 10.08 -13.05 -6.34
N ARG A 30 8.98 -13.00 -5.57
CA ARG A 30 7.63 -13.22 -6.11
C ARG A 30 6.89 -11.93 -6.45
N HIS A 31 7.45 -10.78 -6.08
CA HIS A 31 6.75 -9.50 -6.23
C HIS A 31 6.34 -9.24 -7.69
N TRP A 32 7.26 -9.46 -8.63
CA TRP A 32 6.98 -9.13 -10.02
C TRP A 32 5.82 -9.96 -10.59
N SER A 33 5.79 -11.27 -10.32
CA SER A 33 4.70 -12.10 -10.82
C SER A 33 3.38 -11.75 -10.16
N ILE A 34 3.37 -11.42 -8.87
CA ILE A 34 2.16 -10.95 -8.19
C ILE A 34 1.69 -9.63 -8.82
N PHE A 35 2.61 -8.71 -9.06
CA PHE A 35 2.28 -7.43 -9.66
C PHE A 35 1.67 -7.61 -11.06
N GLU A 36 2.28 -8.46 -11.89
CA GLU A 36 1.75 -8.73 -13.23
C GLU A 36 0.34 -9.33 -13.15
N ASP A 37 0.13 -10.29 -12.25
CA ASP A 37 -1.18 -10.91 -12.07
C ASP A 37 -2.23 -9.89 -11.65
N LEU A 38 -1.89 -8.96 -10.76
CA LEU A 38 -2.82 -7.92 -10.34
C LEU A 38 -3.17 -7.00 -11.49
N CYS A 39 -2.19 -6.60 -12.28
CA CYS A 39 -2.44 -5.72 -13.42
C CYS A 39 -3.38 -6.37 -14.43
N GLN A 40 -3.21 -7.68 -14.66
CA GLN A 40 -4.05 -8.40 -15.61
C GLN A 40 -5.44 -8.69 -15.07
N SER A 41 -5.53 -9.22 -13.85
CA SER A 41 -6.80 -9.65 -13.28
C SER A 41 -7.71 -8.48 -12.92
N ALA A 42 -7.14 -7.37 -12.48
CA ALA A 42 -7.91 -6.18 -12.12
C ALA A 42 -8.04 -5.19 -13.28
N ASN A 43 -7.50 -5.53 -14.45
CA ASN A 43 -7.52 -4.67 -15.64
C ASN A 43 -6.96 -3.28 -15.32
N VAL A 44 -5.82 -3.25 -14.66
CA VAL A 44 -5.19 -2.02 -14.16
C VAL A 44 -4.60 -1.23 -15.31
N ARG A 45 -4.85 0.09 -15.31
CA ARG A 45 -4.32 1.00 -16.34
C ARG A 45 -3.94 2.32 -15.69
N GLY A 46 -3.00 3.01 -16.32
CA GLY A 46 -2.66 4.39 -15.96
C GLY A 46 -2.20 4.54 -14.52
N ASN A 47 -2.85 5.42 -13.81
CA ASN A 47 -2.46 5.79 -12.45
C ASN A 47 -2.75 4.70 -11.41
N LEU A 48 -3.40 3.61 -11.81
CA LEU A 48 -3.60 2.47 -10.91
C LEU A 48 -2.41 1.49 -10.92
N VAL A 49 -1.48 1.64 -11.86
CA VAL A 49 -0.30 0.79 -11.92
C VAL A 49 0.57 0.92 -10.66
N PRO A 50 0.87 2.14 -10.16
CA PRO A 50 1.59 2.25 -8.89
C PRO A 50 0.86 1.60 -7.73
N ASP A 51 -0.48 1.67 -7.70
CA ASP A 51 -1.27 1.03 -6.66
C ASP A 51 -1.13 -0.48 -6.70
N ALA A 52 -1.12 -1.07 -7.90
CA ALA A 52 -0.91 -2.51 -8.07
C ALA A 52 0.49 -2.92 -7.57
N TYR A 53 1.48 -2.08 -7.82
CA TYR A 53 2.84 -2.34 -7.35
C TYR A 53 2.88 -2.42 -5.81
N LEU A 54 2.25 -1.46 -5.14
CA LEU A 54 2.18 -1.42 -3.68
C LEU A 54 1.35 -2.58 -3.12
N ALA A 55 0.23 -2.88 -3.78
CA ALA A 55 -0.60 -4.02 -3.38
C ALA A 55 0.20 -5.32 -3.45
N ALA A 56 1.00 -5.49 -4.49
CA ALA A 56 1.83 -6.68 -4.65
C ALA A 56 2.87 -6.81 -3.53
N LEU A 57 3.44 -5.70 -3.08
CA LEU A 57 4.35 -5.71 -1.92
C LEU A 57 3.65 -6.23 -0.67
N ALA A 58 2.44 -5.75 -0.41
CA ALA A 58 1.68 -6.16 0.76
C ALA A 58 1.29 -7.64 0.67
N ILE A 59 0.87 -8.10 -0.52
CA ILE A 59 0.48 -9.49 -0.73
C ILE A 59 1.69 -10.41 -0.51
N GLU A 60 2.82 -10.09 -1.12
CA GLU A 60 4.01 -10.91 -1.00
C GLU A 60 4.47 -11.03 0.45
N SER A 61 4.43 -9.94 1.19
CA SER A 61 4.90 -9.92 2.58
C SER A 61 3.87 -10.43 3.57
N GLY A 62 2.62 -10.70 3.13
CA GLY A 62 1.56 -11.12 4.03
C GLY A 62 1.06 -10.02 4.95
N SER A 63 1.25 -8.76 4.55
CA SER A 63 0.90 -7.60 5.37
C SER A 63 -0.53 -7.15 5.11
N THR A 64 -1.11 -6.47 6.09
CA THR A 64 -2.37 -5.75 5.90
C THR A 64 -2.06 -4.35 5.39
N TRP A 65 -2.68 -3.97 4.28
CA TRP A 65 -2.52 -2.65 3.68
C TRP A 65 -3.56 -1.70 4.25
N ILE A 66 -3.12 -0.69 4.98
CA ILE A 66 -4.04 0.29 5.59
C ILE A 66 -4.01 1.55 4.74
N THR A 67 -5.17 1.94 4.22
CA THR A 67 -5.26 3.06 3.31
C THR A 67 -6.65 3.69 3.37
N THR A 68 -6.71 5.00 3.12
CA THR A 68 -7.99 5.70 2.94
C THR A 68 -8.52 5.55 1.53
N ASP A 69 -7.73 5.02 0.61
CA ASP A 69 -8.11 4.88 -0.79
C ASP A 69 -8.84 3.56 -0.99
N ARG A 70 -10.16 3.63 -1.20
CA ARG A 70 -10.98 2.44 -1.36
C ARG A 70 -10.81 1.78 -2.73
N ASP A 71 -10.06 2.40 -3.64
CA ASP A 71 -9.73 1.78 -4.93
C ASP A 71 -8.92 0.50 -4.76
N TYR A 72 -8.26 0.32 -3.61
CA TYR A 72 -7.55 -0.94 -3.32
C TYR A 72 -8.48 -2.14 -3.20
N SER A 73 -9.79 -1.93 -3.05
CA SER A 73 -10.76 -3.03 -3.03
C SER A 73 -10.80 -3.82 -4.34
N ARG A 74 -10.26 -3.27 -5.43
CA ARG A 74 -10.22 -3.98 -6.71
C ARG A 74 -9.19 -5.11 -6.74
N PHE A 75 -8.33 -5.20 -5.73
CA PHE A 75 -7.29 -6.24 -5.66
C PHE A 75 -7.76 -7.36 -4.73
N PRO A 76 -8.34 -8.45 -5.25
CA PRO A 76 -9.04 -9.43 -4.42
C PRO A 76 -8.15 -10.19 -3.45
N LYS A 77 -6.86 -10.32 -3.75
CA LYS A 77 -5.94 -11.04 -2.87
C LYS A 77 -5.29 -10.15 -1.83
N LEU A 78 -5.55 -8.85 -1.90
CA LEU A 78 -4.98 -7.89 -0.97
C LEU A 78 -5.79 -7.87 0.32
N ASN A 79 -5.10 -8.04 1.43
CA ASN A 79 -5.71 -7.82 2.74
C ASN A 79 -5.58 -6.32 3.06
N TRP A 80 -6.64 -5.56 2.78
CA TRP A 80 -6.60 -4.13 2.99
C TRP A 80 -7.71 -3.68 3.94
N ARG A 81 -7.49 -2.52 4.51
CA ARG A 81 -8.41 -1.99 5.51
C ARG A 81 -8.38 -0.47 5.46
N HIS A 82 -9.55 0.14 5.54
CA HIS A 82 -9.64 1.58 5.75
C HIS A 82 -9.44 1.84 7.25
N PRO A 83 -8.73 2.92 7.64
CA PRO A 83 -8.49 3.21 9.05
C PRO A 83 -9.76 3.29 9.90
N LEU A 84 -10.85 3.76 9.32
CA LEU A 84 -12.12 3.89 10.04
C LEU A 84 -12.87 2.55 10.18
N ASP A 85 -12.46 1.53 9.41
CA ASP A 85 -13.06 0.19 9.48
C ASP A 85 -12.36 -0.69 10.52
N ALA A 86 -11.36 -0.17 11.20
CA ALA A 86 -10.43 -0.95 12.01
C ALA A 86 -10.93 -1.17 13.44
N THR A 87 -12.16 -0.96 13.70
CA THR A 87 -12.70 -1.10 15.03
C THR A 87 -13.03 -2.54 15.32
N ASN A 88 -12.48 -3.07 16.27
CA ASN A 88 -12.61 -4.42 16.77
C ASN A 88 -11.59 -5.35 16.36
#